data_21aa83ffaa6a96b1666eb9b26f2154cf
#
_entry.id   21aa83ffaa6a96b1666eb9b26f2154cf
#
_cell.length_a   1.000
_cell.length_b   1.000
_cell.length_c   1.000
_cell.angle_alpha   90.00
_cell.angle_beta   90.00
_cell.angle_gamma   90.00
#
_symmetry.space_group_name_H-M   'P 1'
#
loop_
_entity.id
_entity.type
_entity.pdbx_description
1 polymer ?
#
loop_
_entity_poly.entity_id
_entity_poly.type
_entity_poly.pdbx_seq_one_letter_code
_entity_poly.pdbx_strand_id
1 'polypeptide(L)'
;MKKYILLLVLAVCACVFAYVNSGKDETPAKPVLRIGVECDYAPNNWEEKRPSAFNLPLSNQEGAYADGYDLQIAKLVADDMGATLEVRKIAWNDLLPALQRGEIDAIFSGMLDTEERRRQAAFSDPYEVTATEYSVVVNTSSPYANAKKLTDFSGAKFTGQKGTKLYSSIGQMPGAIAMPAVDNVSEMLDAVTSGKVDGIVINLDTGRSYEATHSNLKLIRFPENEGFVIGFSGICAGVRKNDTELLNRINMVIERTTKNERQKIMDATVSRLLKNAS
;
A
#
# COMPACT_ATOMS: atom_id res chain seq x y z
N MET A 1 -74.78 8.86 15.64
CA MET A 1 -74.09 8.29 14.45
C MET A 1 -73.07 9.21 13.78
N LYS A 2 -73.41 10.41 13.38
CA LYS A 2 -72.46 11.34 12.69
C LYS A 2 -71.15 11.65 13.46
N LYS A 3 -71.19 11.77 14.80
CA LYS A 3 -69.98 12.02 15.62
C LYS A 3 -68.99 10.87 15.65
N TYR A 4 -69.45 9.63 15.59
CA TYR A 4 -68.57 8.44 15.59
C TYR A 4 -67.92 8.20 14.22
N ILE A 5 -68.61 8.54 13.14
CA ILE A 5 -68.08 8.45 11.78
C ILE A 5 -66.93 9.47 11.59
N LEU A 6 -67.05 10.69 12.15
CA LEU A 6 -65.97 11.70 12.07
C LEU A 6 -64.74 11.29 12.87
N LEU A 7 -64.91 10.67 14.04
CA LEU A 7 -63.80 10.15 14.84
C LEU A 7 -63.07 8.98 14.15
N LEU A 8 -63.82 8.12 13.48
CA LEU A 8 -63.25 6.99 12.74
C LEU A 8 -62.42 7.47 11.53
N VAL A 9 -62.90 8.47 10.80
CA VAL A 9 -62.18 9.07 9.68
C VAL A 9 -60.90 9.76 10.13
N LEU A 10 -60.95 10.49 11.26
CA LEU A 10 -59.73 11.11 11.82
C LEU A 10 -58.69 10.08 12.29
N ALA A 11 -59.14 8.96 12.89
CA ALA A 11 -58.25 7.88 13.30
C ALA A 11 -57.59 7.19 12.11
N VAL A 12 -58.37 6.90 11.04
CA VAL A 12 -57.82 6.33 9.80
C VAL A 12 -56.85 7.28 9.11
N CYS A 13 -57.15 8.58 9.04
CA CYS A 13 -56.22 9.59 8.49
C CYS A 13 -54.94 9.69 9.33
N ALA A 14 -55.01 9.64 10.65
CA ALA A 14 -53.84 9.62 11.52
C ALA A 14 -52.97 8.38 11.33
N CYS A 15 -53.59 7.20 11.18
CA CYS A 15 -52.90 5.94 10.90
C CYS A 15 -52.24 5.94 9.51
N VAL A 16 -52.91 6.47 8.48
CA VAL A 16 -52.37 6.61 7.13
C VAL A 16 -51.23 7.63 7.14
N PHE A 17 -51.35 8.75 7.87
CA PHE A 17 -50.27 9.74 7.98
C PHE A 17 -49.08 9.18 8.77
N ALA A 18 -49.30 8.40 9.81
CA ALA A 18 -48.22 7.69 10.54
C ALA A 18 -47.56 6.63 9.67
N TYR A 19 -48.33 5.89 8.86
CA TYR A 19 -47.82 4.86 7.94
C TYR A 19 -47.01 5.49 6.78
N VAL A 20 -47.45 6.60 6.22
CA VAL A 20 -46.74 7.34 5.16
C VAL A 20 -45.47 8.02 5.72
N ASN A 21 -45.47 8.51 6.98
CA ASN A 21 -44.30 9.10 7.62
C ASN A 21 -43.38 8.08 8.31
N SER A 22 -43.76 6.82 8.40
CA SER A 22 -42.88 5.74 8.87
C SER A 22 -42.00 5.16 7.77
N GLY A 23 -42.05 5.70 6.55
CA GLY A 23 -40.98 5.58 5.56
C GLY A 23 -39.73 6.22 6.15
N LYS A 24 -38.95 5.41 6.89
CA LYS A 24 -37.60 5.80 7.25
C LYS A 24 -36.90 6.25 5.97
N ASP A 25 -36.43 7.48 5.94
CA ASP A 25 -35.36 7.89 5.02
C ASP A 25 -34.13 7.02 5.35
N GLU A 26 -34.14 5.78 4.90
CA GLU A 26 -32.94 4.99 4.82
C GLU A 26 -32.10 5.65 3.72
N THR A 27 -31.31 6.62 4.11
CA THR A 27 -30.19 7.06 3.27
C THR A 27 -29.47 5.78 2.87
N PRO A 28 -29.38 5.44 1.58
CA PRO A 28 -28.76 4.18 1.18
C PRO A 28 -27.36 4.12 1.80
N ALA A 29 -27.07 3.00 2.46
CA ALA A 29 -25.78 2.81 3.10
C ALA A 29 -24.68 3.07 2.05
N LYS A 30 -23.70 3.90 2.40
CA LYS A 30 -22.57 4.17 1.49
C LYS A 30 -21.93 2.85 1.10
N PRO A 31 -21.56 2.66 -0.17
CA PRO A 31 -20.80 1.51 -0.59
C PRO A 31 -19.49 1.43 0.22
N VAL A 32 -18.95 0.24 0.37
CA VAL A 32 -17.70 0.02 1.09
C VAL A 32 -16.66 -0.48 0.09
N LEU A 33 -15.51 0.19 0.03
CA LEU A 33 -14.32 -0.29 -0.66
C LEU A 33 -13.38 -0.91 0.36
N ARG A 34 -13.21 -2.24 0.32
CA ARG A 34 -12.32 -2.99 1.21
C ARG A 34 -10.96 -3.14 0.55
N ILE A 35 -9.93 -2.61 1.17
CA ILE A 35 -8.56 -2.77 0.65
C ILE A 35 -7.69 -3.62 1.57
N GLY A 36 -6.78 -4.39 0.94
CA GLY A 36 -5.71 -5.10 1.63
C GLY A 36 -4.40 -4.33 1.51
N VAL A 37 -3.69 -4.23 2.63
CA VAL A 37 -2.40 -3.57 2.75
C VAL A 37 -1.52 -4.32 3.75
N GLU A 38 -0.20 -4.40 3.50
CA GLU A 38 0.73 -5.10 4.40
C GLU A 38 1.02 -4.30 5.67
N CYS A 39 1.04 -2.97 5.58
CA CYS A 39 1.40 -2.04 6.66
C CYS A 39 2.81 -2.24 7.22
N ASP A 40 3.76 -2.56 6.36
CA ASP A 40 5.17 -2.82 6.73
C ASP A 40 6.18 -2.24 5.73
N TYR A 41 5.74 -1.40 4.80
CA TYR A 41 6.54 -0.88 3.70
C TYR A 41 6.51 0.66 3.61
N ALA A 42 7.10 1.34 4.59
CA ALA A 42 7.18 2.81 4.58
C ALA A 42 8.12 3.32 3.44
N PRO A 43 7.81 4.42 2.78
CA PRO A 43 6.69 5.35 3.01
C PRO A 43 5.38 4.96 2.29
N ASN A 44 5.34 3.81 1.62
CA ASN A 44 4.17 3.39 0.86
C ASN A 44 3.01 3.01 1.79
N ASN A 45 3.28 2.20 2.82
CA ASN A 45 2.31 1.83 3.83
C ASN A 45 3.00 1.36 5.12
N TRP A 46 2.51 1.81 6.29
CA TRP A 46 3.02 1.37 7.59
C TRP A 46 1.93 1.43 8.66
N GLU A 47 2.18 0.75 9.79
CA GLU A 47 1.27 0.73 10.93
C GLU A 47 1.59 1.85 11.91
N GLU A 48 0.53 2.50 12.41
CA GLU A 48 0.57 3.50 13.48
C GLU A 48 -0.25 3.04 14.69
N LYS A 49 0.17 3.43 15.88
CA LYS A 49 -0.52 3.10 17.14
C LYS A 49 -1.48 4.20 17.62
N ARG A 50 -1.44 5.36 17.01
CA ARG A 50 -2.27 6.51 17.39
C ARG A 50 -3.01 7.06 16.17
N PRO A 51 -4.27 7.50 16.36
CA PRO A 51 -5.03 8.12 15.27
C PRO A 51 -4.40 9.47 14.88
N SER A 52 -4.52 9.79 13.61
CA SER A 52 -4.14 11.08 13.05
C SER A 52 -5.17 11.53 11.99
N ALA A 53 -5.00 12.74 11.45
CA ALA A 53 -5.84 13.21 10.34
C ALA A 53 -5.54 12.49 9.00
N PHE A 54 -4.51 11.67 8.94
CA PHE A 54 -3.99 11.09 7.70
C PHE A 54 -4.07 9.57 7.66
N ASN A 55 -4.04 8.90 8.82
CA ASN A 55 -4.12 7.46 8.89
C ASN A 55 -5.57 6.98 9.01
N LEU A 56 -5.78 5.70 8.76
CA LEU A 56 -7.08 5.05 8.76
C LEU A 56 -7.05 3.87 9.74
N PRO A 57 -8.14 3.62 10.49
CA PRO A 57 -8.21 2.48 11.38
C PRO A 57 -8.14 1.17 10.59
N LEU A 58 -7.42 0.20 11.11
CA LEU A 58 -7.42 -1.16 10.59
C LEU A 58 -8.68 -1.89 11.06
N SER A 59 -9.53 -2.34 10.13
CA SER A 59 -10.81 -2.97 10.46
C SER A 59 -10.65 -4.34 11.14
N ASN A 60 -9.52 -4.98 10.98
CA ASN A 60 -9.19 -6.28 11.53
C ASN A 60 -8.15 -6.26 12.67
N GLN A 61 -7.78 -5.07 13.17
CA GLN A 61 -6.83 -4.93 14.26
C GLN A 61 -7.20 -3.72 15.14
N GLU A 62 -7.73 -3.98 16.33
CA GLU A 62 -8.18 -2.94 17.24
C GLU A 62 -7.01 -2.05 17.70
N GLY A 63 -7.24 -0.74 17.74
CA GLY A 63 -6.25 0.25 18.21
C GLY A 63 -5.05 0.45 17.28
N ALA A 64 -5.07 -0.12 16.07
CA ALA A 64 -4.06 0.07 15.05
C ALA A 64 -4.58 0.84 13.84
N TYR A 65 -3.70 1.57 13.20
CA TYR A 65 -4.00 2.45 12.06
C TYR A 65 -2.99 2.22 10.95
N ALA A 66 -3.39 2.42 9.71
CA ALA A 66 -2.51 2.41 8.54
C ALA A 66 -2.31 3.82 8.01
N ASP A 67 -1.08 4.25 7.79
CA ASP A 67 -0.71 5.45 7.03
C ASP A 67 0.18 5.04 5.86
N GLY A 68 0.34 5.92 4.90
CA GLY A 68 1.21 5.71 3.76
C GLY A 68 0.65 6.25 2.46
N TYR A 69 1.53 6.31 1.47
CA TYR A 69 1.17 6.77 0.12
C TYR A 69 0.05 5.93 -0.50
N ASP A 70 0.11 4.61 -0.37
CA ASP A 70 -0.91 3.68 -0.86
C ASP A 70 -2.30 4.01 -0.30
N LEU A 71 -2.35 4.35 1.00
CA LEU A 71 -3.61 4.71 1.69
C LEU A 71 -4.20 6.02 1.18
N GLN A 72 -3.35 7.01 0.87
CA GLN A 72 -3.80 8.29 0.32
C GLN A 72 -4.37 8.11 -1.09
N ILE A 73 -3.76 7.28 -1.92
CA ILE A 73 -4.28 6.97 -3.26
C ILE A 73 -5.60 6.17 -3.17
N ALA A 74 -5.66 5.14 -2.31
CA ALA A 74 -6.89 4.38 -2.08
C ALA A 74 -8.04 5.27 -1.57
N LYS A 75 -7.72 6.26 -0.73
CA LYS A 75 -8.70 7.25 -0.24
C LYS A 75 -9.26 8.10 -1.38
N LEU A 76 -8.45 8.56 -2.32
CA LEU A 76 -8.95 9.29 -3.51
C LEU A 76 -9.93 8.44 -4.32
N VAL A 77 -9.66 7.15 -4.45
CA VAL A 77 -10.58 6.21 -5.14
C VAL A 77 -11.90 6.06 -4.38
N ALA A 78 -11.83 5.84 -3.07
CA ALA A 78 -13.03 5.71 -2.25
C ALA A 78 -13.88 7.00 -2.24
N ASP A 79 -13.23 8.16 -2.17
CA ASP A 79 -13.88 9.47 -2.22
C ASP A 79 -14.59 9.70 -3.58
N ASP A 80 -13.96 9.34 -4.71
CA ASP A 80 -14.57 9.41 -6.06
C ASP A 80 -15.78 8.47 -6.19
N MET A 81 -15.74 7.32 -5.52
CA MET A 81 -16.84 6.36 -5.49
C MET A 81 -17.96 6.75 -4.52
N GLY A 82 -17.77 7.76 -3.66
CA GLY A 82 -18.66 8.04 -2.53
C GLY A 82 -18.70 6.89 -1.52
N ALA A 83 -17.67 6.04 -1.50
CA ALA A 83 -17.56 4.85 -0.68
C ALA A 83 -16.90 5.13 0.69
N THR A 84 -17.19 4.27 1.66
CA THR A 84 -16.39 4.19 2.89
C THR A 84 -15.18 3.29 2.60
N LEU A 85 -13.98 3.79 2.92
CA LEU A 85 -12.77 2.98 2.79
C LEU A 85 -12.56 2.13 4.04
N GLU A 86 -12.56 0.82 3.87
CA GLU A 86 -12.22 -0.17 4.90
C GLU A 86 -10.83 -0.72 4.62
N VAL A 87 -9.92 -0.59 5.60
CA VAL A 87 -8.52 -1.01 5.47
C VAL A 87 -8.28 -2.27 6.29
N ARG A 88 -7.73 -3.32 5.65
CA ARG A 88 -7.36 -4.59 6.30
C ARG A 88 -5.87 -4.83 6.19
N LYS A 89 -5.22 -5.02 7.34
CA LYS A 89 -3.83 -5.47 7.37
C LYS A 89 -3.77 -6.94 7.03
N ILE A 90 -3.02 -7.29 5.98
CA ILE A 90 -2.88 -8.64 5.45
C ILE A 90 -1.41 -8.87 5.11
N ALA A 91 -0.84 -9.99 5.52
CA ALA A 91 0.52 -10.37 5.19
C ALA A 91 0.74 -10.40 3.66
N TRP A 92 1.90 -9.97 3.20
CA TRP A 92 2.22 -9.84 1.78
C TRP A 92 1.82 -11.04 0.93
N ASN A 93 2.17 -12.25 1.37
CA ASN A 93 1.89 -13.48 0.63
C ASN A 93 0.40 -13.85 0.60
N ASP A 94 -0.42 -13.27 1.46
CA ASP A 94 -1.86 -13.53 1.58
C ASP A 94 -2.73 -12.50 0.85
N LEU A 95 -2.16 -11.38 0.36
CA LEU A 95 -2.90 -10.32 -0.32
C LEU A 95 -3.65 -10.82 -1.56
N LEU A 96 -2.97 -11.51 -2.48
CA LEU A 96 -3.61 -12.07 -3.68
C LEU A 96 -4.63 -13.17 -3.35
N PRO A 97 -4.34 -14.12 -2.45
CA PRO A 97 -5.35 -15.07 -1.95
C PRO A 97 -6.58 -14.40 -1.33
N ALA A 98 -6.41 -13.37 -0.49
CA ALA A 98 -7.53 -12.63 0.11
C ALA A 98 -8.40 -11.91 -0.93
N LEU A 99 -7.77 -11.31 -1.94
CA LEU A 99 -8.45 -10.70 -3.08
C LEU A 99 -9.30 -11.74 -3.84
N GLN A 100 -8.74 -12.91 -4.11
CA GLN A 100 -9.44 -14.00 -4.82
C GLN A 100 -10.63 -14.55 -4.02
N ARG A 101 -10.51 -14.64 -2.69
CA ARG A 101 -11.61 -15.06 -1.80
C ARG A 101 -12.68 -13.99 -1.59
N GLY A 102 -12.48 -12.77 -2.09
CA GLY A 102 -13.41 -11.66 -1.92
C GLY A 102 -13.41 -11.05 -0.50
N GLU A 103 -12.39 -11.31 0.29
CA GLU A 103 -12.20 -10.69 1.61
C GLU A 103 -11.87 -9.20 1.49
N ILE A 104 -11.24 -8.82 0.38
CA ILE A 104 -10.94 -7.44 -0.03
C ILE A 104 -11.36 -7.25 -1.49
N ASP A 105 -11.56 -6.00 -1.88
CA ASP A 105 -11.96 -5.61 -3.24
C ASP A 105 -10.76 -5.16 -4.06
N ALA A 106 -9.75 -4.57 -3.41
CA ALA A 106 -8.52 -4.14 -4.05
C ALA A 106 -7.30 -4.30 -3.12
N ILE A 107 -6.12 -4.38 -3.73
CA ILE A 107 -4.80 -4.35 -3.06
C ILE A 107 -4.17 -2.99 -3.33
N PHE A 108 -3.80 -2.28 -2.26
CA PHE A 108 -2.96 -1.07 -2.31
C PHE A 108 -1.81 -1.27 -1.34
N SER A 109 -0.70 -1.86 -1.81
CA SER A 109 0.37 -2.34 -0.94
C SER A 109 1.74 -2.38 -1.64
N GLY A 110 2.10 -1.32 -2.36
CA GLY A 110 3.38 -1.28 -3.05
C GLY A 110 3.56 -2.37 -4.12
N MET A 111 2.46 -2.91 -4.65
CA MET A 111 2.50 -4.09 -5.50
C MET A 111 2.83 -3.73 -6.95
N LEU A 112 3.86 -4.37 -7.51
CA LEU A 112 4.20 -4.28 -8.92
C LEU A 112 3.32 -5.21 -9.76
N ASP A 113 2.91 -4.74 -10.93
CA ASP A 113 2.25 -5.53 -11.95
C ASP A 113 3.28 -6.44 -12.65
N THR A 114 3.27 -7.73 -12.34
CA THR A 114 4.13 -8.73 -12.96
C THR A 114 3.32 -9.76 -13.74
N GLU A 115 3.92 -10.40 -14.75
CA GLU A 115 3.25 -11.44 -15.53
C GLU A 115 2.70 -12.58 -14.65
N GLU A 116 3.45 -12.96 -13.63
CA GLU A 116 3.01 -13.98 -12.66
C GLU A 116 1.75 -13.54 -11.90
N ARG A 117 1.71 -12.29 -11.42
CA ARG A 117 0.57 -11.74 -10.68
C ARG A 117 -0.64 -11.49 -11.58
N ARG A 118 -0.43 -11.12 -12.85
CA ARG A 118 -1.51 -10.99 -13.85
C ARG A 118 -2.27 -12.30 -14.09
N ARG A 119 -1.69 -13.44 -13.78
CA ARG A 119 -2.41 -14.71 -13.79
C ARG A 119 -3.46 -14.80 -12.69
N GLN A 120 -3.31 -14.05 -11.62
CA GLN A 120 -4.13 -14.11 -10.41
C GLN A 120 -5.05 -12.89 -10.22
N ALA A 121 -4.66 -11.72 -10.70
CA ALA A 121 -5.40 -10.46 -10.55
C ALA A 121 -5.31 -9.61 -11.83
N ALA A 122 -6.16 -8.58 -11.94
CA ALA A 122 -5.98 -7.47 -12.86
C ALA A 122 -5.31 -6.31 -12.14
N PHE A 123 -4.56 -5.47 -12.87
CA PHE A 123 -3.81 -4.36 -12.29
C PHE A 123 -4.19 -3.05 -12.96
N SER A 124 -4.24 -2.00 -12.16
CA SER A 124 -4.45 -0.63 -12.63
C SER A 124 -3.25 -0.11 -13.41
N ASP A 125 -3.41 1.05 -14.03
CA ASP A 125 -2.28 1.89 -14.40
C ASP A 125 -1.44 2.20 -13.15
N PRO A 126 -0.13 2.45 -13.30
CA PRO A 126 0.72 2.71 -12.15
C PRO A 126 0.38 4.06 -11.52
N TYR A 127 0.12 4.05 -10.20
CA TYR A 127 -0.08 5.26 -9.43
C TYR A 127 1.23 5.82 -8.85
N GLU A 128 2.29 5.04 -8.81
CA GLU A 128 3.64 5.48 -8.51
C GLU A 128 4.60 5.04 -9.62
N VAL A 129 5.31 6.00 -10.23
CA VAL A 129 6.22 5.77 -11.37
C VAL A 129 7.68 5.91 -10.95
N THR A 130 7.95 6.48 -9.76
CA THR A 130 9.30 6.70 -9.24
C THR A 130 9.97 5.43 -8.69
N ALA A 131 9.22 4.35 -8.53
CA ALA A 131 9.73 3.03 -8.13
C ALA A 131 10.67 2.36 -9.15
N THR A 132 11.18 3.10 -10.12
CA THR A 132 12.05 2.60 -11.19
C THR A 132 13.54 2.58 -10.85
N GLU A 133 13.93 3.16 -9.72
CA GLU A 133 15.33 3.15 -9.27
C GLU A 133 15.48 2.21 -8.06
N TYR A 134 16.24 1.13 -8.24
CA TYR A 134 16.63 0.26 -7.13
C TYR A 134 17.98 0.73 -6.58
N SER A 135 18.08 0.62 -5.28
CA SER A 135 19.25 0.98 -4.50
C SER A 135 19.60 -0.16 -3.55
N VAL A 136 20.70 -0.04 -2.86
CA VAL A 136 21.12 -0.97 -1.82
C VAL A 136 21.17 -0.23 -0.49
N VAL A 137 20.66 -0.85 0.57
CA VAL A 137 20.87 -0.39 1.94
C VAL A 137 21.79 -1.37 2.64
N VAL A 138 22.83 -0.85 3.28
CA VAL A 138 23.82 -1.60 4.07
C VAL A 138 23.96 -1.00 5.46
N ASN A 139 24.56 -1.73 6.39
CA ASN A 139 24.97 -1.14 7.66
C ASN A 139 26.13 -0.15 7.42
N THR A 140 26.16 0.98 8.15
CA THR A 140 27.21 1.99 8.03
C THR A 140 28.62 1.45 8.31
N SER A 141 28.74 0.40 9.12
CA SER A 141 29.99 -0.32 9.42
C SER A 141 30.35 -1.39 8.39
N SER A 142 29.50 -1.63 7.39
CA SER A 142 29.73 -2.65 6.37
C SER A 142 30.95 -2.31 5.51
N PRO A 143 31.80 -3.29 5.12
CA PRO A 143 32.87 -3.07 4.16
C PRO A 143 32.35 -2.59 2.78
N TYR A 144 31.07 -2.81 2.51
CA TYR A 144 30.39 -2.39 1.29
C TYR A 144 29.79 -0.98 1.34
N ALA A 145 29.94 -0.25 2.46
CA ALA A 145 29.33 1.07 2.64
C ALA A 145 29.80 2.16 1.64
N ASN A 146 30.84 1.89 0.86
CA ASN A 146 31.37 2.79 -0.16
C ASN A 146 31.30 2.19 -1.59
N ALA A 147 30.52 1.14 -1.78
CA ALA A 147 30.29 0.53 -3.09
C ALA A 147 29.67 1.55 -4.08
N LYS A 148 30.05 1.47 -5.34
CA LYS A 148 29.61 2.38 -6.41
C LYS A 148 28.97 1.65 -7.59
N LYS A 149 29.15 0.35 -7.70
CA LYS A 149 28.61 -0.51 -8.76
C LYS A 149 28.25 -1.88 -8.21
N LEU A 150 27.43 -2.61 -8.92
CA LEU A 150 26.90 -3.90 -8.47
C LEU A 150 28.00 -4.95 -8.25
N THR A 151 29.11 -4.88 -9.00
CA THR A 151 30.26 -5.78 -8.85
C THR A 151 31.03 -5.58 -7.54
N ASP A 152 30.89 -4.44 -6.89
CA ASP A 152 31.59 -4.16 -5.62
C ASP A 152 31.03 -5.00 -4.45
N PHE A 153 29.86 -5.62 -4.64
CA PHE A 153 29.21 -6.49 -3.65
C PHE A 153 29.57 -7.97 -3.79
N SER A 154 30.63 -8.31 -4.52
CA SER A 154 31.07 -9.70 -4.65
C SER A 154 31.41 -10.29 -3.28
N GLY A 155 30.81 -11.45 -2.96
CA GLY A 155 30.88 -12.13 -1.65
C GLY A 155 29.92 -11.59 -0.58
N ALA A 156 29.27 -10.46 -0.80
CA ALA A 156 28.29 -9.89 0.14
C ALA A 156 27.01 -10.73 0.21
N LYS A 157 26.47 -10.86 1.40
CA LYS A 157 25.23 -11.59 1.68
C LYS A 157 24.04 -10.65 1.64
N PHE A 158 23.04 -10.97 0.84
CA PHE A 158 21.83 -10.20 0.69
C PHE A 158 20.59 -11.02 0.99
N THR A 159 19.58 -10.42 1.60
CA THR A 159 18.23 -10.97 1.68
C THR A 159 17.20 -9.97 1.13
N GLY A 160 15.96 -10.38 1.09
CA GLY A 160 14.83 -9.56 0.68
C GLY A 160 13.52 -10.26 0.93
N GLN A 161 12.41 -9.57 0.75
CA GLN A 161 11.09 -10.13 0.97
C GLN A 161 10.74 -11.14 -0.12
N LYS A 162 10.20 -12.28 0.30
CA LYS A 162 9.79 -13.38 -0.57
C LYS A 162 8.77 -12.94 -1.63
N GLY A 163 8.93 -13.43 -2.85
CA GLY A 163 7.99 -13.14 -3.95
C GLY A 163 8.08 -11.70 -4.49
N THR A 164 9.17 -10.97 -4.20
CA THR A 164 9.38 -9.61 -4.71
C THR A 164 10.41 -9.54 -5.84
N LYS A 165 10.26 -8.53 -6.69
CA LYS A 165 11.28 -8.19 -7.71
C LYS A 165 12.58 -7.71 -7.05
N LEU A 166 12.50 -7.04 -5.91
CA LEU A 166 13.66 -6.58 -5.15
C LEU A 166 14.56 -7.76 -4.76
N TYR A 167 13.99 -8.84 -4.20
CA TYR A 167 14.75 -10.03 -3.88
C TYR A 167 15.38 -10.69 -5.12
N SER A 168 14.61 -10.85 -6.20
CA SER A 168 15.13 -11.46 -7.42
C SER A 168 16.23 -10.61 -8.09
N SER A 169 16.28 -9.31 -7.85
CA SER A 169 17.31 -8.41 -8.38
C SER A 169 18.69 -8.64 -7.78
N ILE A 170 18.83 -9.35 -6.66
CA ILE A 170 20.10 -9.81 -6.12
C ILE A 170 20.90 -10.59 -7.18
N GLY A 171 20.21 -11.34 -8.05
CA GLY A 171 20.83 -12.06 -9.17
C GLY A 171 21.55 -11.17 -10.21
N GLN A 172 21.34 -9.86 -10.19
CA GLN A 172 22.07 -8.90 -11.03
C GLN A 172 23.40 -8.45 -10.41
N MET A 173 23.70 -8.85 -9.17
CA MET A 173 24.91 -8.45 -8.44
C MET A 173 25.96 -9.55 -8.56
N PRO A 174 26.99 -9.39 -9.42
CA PRO A 174 27.97 -10.46 -9.68
C PRO A 174 28.71 -10.88 -8.42
N GLY A 175 28.63 -12.17 -8.07
CA GLY A 175 29.28 -12.76 -6.90
C GLY A 175 28.61 -12.46 -5.55
N ALA A 176 27.51 -11.72 -5.50
CA ALA A 176 26.71 -11.57 -4.29
C ALA A 176 26.01 -12.89 -3.94
N ILE A 177 25.81 -13.13 -2.65
CA ILE A 177 25.22 -14.36 -2.12
C ILE A 177 23.77 -14.06 -1.68
N ALA A 178 22.80 -14.60 -2.42
CA ALA A 178 21.40 -14.52 -2.03
C ALA A 178 21.15 -15.47 -0.83
N MET A 179 20.84 -14.88 0.33
CA MET A 179 20.39 -15.60 1.51
C MET A 179 18.91 -15.96 1.38
N PRO A 180 18.36 -16.87 2.18
CA PRO A 180 16.95 -17.17 2.17
C PRO A 180 16.11 -15.90 2.30
N ALA A 181 15.04 -15.80 1.49
CA ALA A 181 14.09 -14.70 1.57
C ALA A 181 13.31 -14.73 2.89
N VAL A 182 12.94 -13.58 3.40
CA VAL A 182 12.12 -13.38 4.60
C VAL A 182 10.66 -13.07 4.24
N ASP A 183 9.75 -13.16 5.21
CA ASP A 183 8.33 -13.05 4.93
C ASP A 183 7.84 -11.59 4.86
N ASN A 184 8.51 -10.66 5.56
CA ASN A 184 8.10 -9.26 5.64
C ASN A 184 9.30 -8.30 5.62
N VAL A 185 9.00 -7.01 5.49
CA VAL A 185 10.02 -5.96 5.36
C VAL A 185 10.72 -5.68 6.69
N SER A 186 10.01 -5.78 7.82
CA SER A 186 10.61 -5.62 9.15
C SER A 186 11.71 -6.65 9.40
N GLU A 187 11.49 -7.94 9.07
CA GLU A 187 12.53 -8.98 9.17
C GLU A 187 13.73 -8.71 8.25
N MET A 188 13.46 -8.18 7.06
CA MET A 188 14.51 -7.78 6.13
C MET A 188 15.37 -6.65 6.70
N LEU A 189 14.74 -5.64 7.31
CA LEU A 189 15.42 -4.52 7.96
C LEU A 189 16.22 -4.97 9.18
N ASP A 190 15.64 -5.85 10.00
CA ASP A 190 16.33 -6.45 11.16
C ASP A 190 17.56 -7.27 10.74
N ALA A 191 17.50 -7.96 9.63
CA ALA A 191 18.63 -8.74 9.12
C ALA A 191 19.82 -7.88 8.75
N VAL A 192 19.61 -6.72 8.12
CA VAL A 192 20.69 -5.80 7.76
C VAL A 192 21.17 -4.96 8.95
N THR A 193 20.28 -4.53 9.82
CA THR A 193 20.65 -3.74 11.02
C THR A 193 21.44 -4.57 12.02
N SER A 194 21.11 -5.86 12.19
CA SER A 194 21.83 -6.79 13.06
C SER A 194 23.11 -7.37 12.45
N GLY A 195 23.39 -7.13 11.17
CA GLY A 195 24.57 -7.67 10.47
C GLY A 195 24.45 -9.16 10.11
N LYS A 196 23.25 -9.76 10.15
CA LYS A 196 23.01 -11.12 9.62
C LYS A 196 23.22 -11.19 8.12
N VAL A 197 22.95 -10.12 7.42
CA VAL A 197 23.25 -9.89 6.00
C VAL A 197 24.02 -8.59 5.83
N ASP A 198 24.76 -8.47 4.73
CA ASP A 198 25.53 -7.27 4.43
C ASP A 198 24.67 -6.15 3.83
N GLY A 199 23.55 -6.51 3.19
CA GLY A 199 22.66 -5.52 2.59
C GLY A 199 21.34 -6.08 2.10
N ILE A 200 20.50 -5.16 1.66
CA ILE A 200 19.17 -5.41 1.05
C ILE A 200 19.03 -4.56 -0.21
N VAL A 201 18.31 -5.08 -1.20
CA VAL A 201 17.89 -4.31 -2.38
C VAL A 201 16.53 -3.71 -2.10
N ILE A 202 16.38 -2.40 -2.34
CA ILE A 202 15.17 -1.64 -2.02
C ILE A 202 14.92 -0.52 -3.04
N ASN A 203 13.69 -0.02 -3.14
CA ASN A 203 13.39 1.19 -3.92
C ASN A 203 14.08 2.41 -3.31
N LEU A 204 14.48 3.36 -4.14
CA LEU A 204 15.24 4.53 -3.73
C LEU A 204 14.54 5.33 -2.61
N ASP A 205 13.25 5.62 -2.74
CA ASP A 205 12.53 6.45 -1.75
C ASP A 205 12.36 5.73 -0.41
N THR A 206 12.13 4.41 -0.44
CA THR A 206 12.15 3.58 0.77
C THR A 206 13.54 3.55 1.41
N GLY A 207 14.59 3.39 0.60
CA GLY A 207 15.97 3.41 1.07
C GLY A 207 16.36 4.75 1.72
N ARG A 208 15.92 5.88 1.16
CA ARG A 208 16.06 7.21 1.76
C ARG A 208 15.36 7.32 3.11
N SER A 209 14.17 6.77 3.21
CA SER A 209 13.42 6.75 4.48
C SER A 209 14.14 5.93 5.54
N TYR A 210 14.72 4.78 5.16
CA TYR A 210 15.48 3.94 6.11
C TYR A 210 16.77 4.60 6.56
N GLU A 211 17.55 5.21 5.66
CA GLU A 211 18.74 5.97 6.03
C GLU A 211 18.41 7.14 6.98
N ALA A 212 17.29 7.81 6.75
CA ALA A 212 16.87 8.95 7.58
C ALA A 212 16.35 8.52 8.97
N THR A 213 15.78 7.32 9.10
CA THR A 213 15.18 6.84 10.35
C THR A 213 16.07 5.89 11.14
N HIS A 214 17.17 5.39 10.55
CA HIS A 214 18.08 4.43 11.15
C HIS A 214 19.53 4.89 11.00
N SER A 215 20.11 5.45 12.05
CA SER A 215 21.47 6.04 12.04
C SER A 215 22.59 5.06 11.69
N ASN A 216 22.35 3.75 11.81
CA ASN A 216 23.29 2.68 11.46
C ASN A 216 23.10 2.13 10.05
N LEU A 217 22.19 2.71 9.24
CA LEU A 217 21.99 2.33 7.86
C LEU A 217 22.53 3.38 6.91
N LYS A 218 22.99 2.93 5.74
CA LYS A 218 23.48 3.75 4.66
C LYS A 218 22.89 3.32 3.33
N LEU A 219 22.36 4.30 2.61
CA LEU A 219 21.84 4.13 1.26
C LEU A 219 23.00 4.21 0.24
N ILE A 220 23.10 3.19 -0.61
CA ILE A 220 24.02 3.15 -1.75
C ILE A 220 23.21 3.36 -3.02
N ARG A 221 23.48 4.47 -3.70
CA ARG A 221 22.94 4.78 -5.02
C ARG A 221 24.00 4.51 -6.07
N PHE A 222 23.56 4.12 -7.24
CA PHE A 222 24.45 3.82 -8.35
C PHE A 222 24.44 4.96 -9.37
N PRO A 223 25.60 5.28 -9.97
CA PRO A 223 25.63 6.12 -11.15
C PRO A 223 24.82 5.49 -12.30
N GLU A 224 24.47 6.31 -13.26
CA GLU A 224 23.80 5.85 -14.47
C GLU A 224 24.58 4.68 -15.13
N ASN A 225 23.88 3.63 -15.49
CA ASN A 225 24.40 2.37 -16.08
C ASN A 225 25.29 1.49 -15.17
N GLU A 226 25.48 1.84 -13.90
CA GLU A 226 26.23 1.02 -12.93
C GLU A 226 25.32 0.30 -11.91
N GLY A 227 24.01 0.56 -11.97
CA GLY A 227 22.99 0.01 -11.09
C GLY A 227 22.19 -1.12 -11.72
N PHE A 228 21.05 -1.41 -11.08
CA PHE A 228 20.13 -2.44 -11.52
C PHE A 228 19.45 -2.10 -12.85
N VAL A 229 19.33 -3.09 -13.72
CA VAL A 229 18.46 -2.99 -14.91
C VAL A 229 17.05 -3.34 -14.48
N ILE A 230 16.18 -2.35 -14.53
CA ILE A 230 14.78 -2.51 -14.14
C ILE A 230 13.95 -2.27 -15.40
N GLY A 231 13.11 -3.26 -15.75
CA GLY A 231 12.07 -3.04 -16.76
C GLY A 231 11.08 -1.97 -16.27
N PHE A 232 10.27 -1.43 -17.18
CA PHE A 232 9.19 -0.52 -16.80
C PHE A 232 8.32 -1.21 -15.76
N SER A 233 8.31 -0.68 -14.55
CA SER A 233 7.49 -1.15 -13.46
C SER A 233 7.07 0.05 -12.61
N GLY A 234 5.79 0.10 -12.28
CA GLY A 234 5.23 1.05 -11.35
C GLY A 234 4.40 0.31 -10.32
N ILE A 235 4.14 0.93 -9.20
CA ILE A 235 3.23 0.39 -8.20
C ILE A 235 1.80 0.57 -8.70
N CYS A 236 1.04 -0.51 -8.71
CA CYS A 236 -0.32 -0.60 -9.23
C CYS A 236 -1.28 -1.15 -8.17
N ALA A 237 -2.55 -0.77 -8.27
CA ALA A 237 -3.59 -1.42 -7.50
C ALA A 237 -3.96 -2.77 -8.14
N GLY A 238 -4.11 -3.81 -7.33
CA GLY A 238 -4.61 -5.11 -7.77
C GLY A 238 -6.10 -5.25 -7.50
N VAL A 239 -6.87 -5.74 -8.48
CA VAL A 239 -8.30 -6.06 -8.33
C VAL A 239 -8.58 -7.47 -8.85
N ARG A 240 -9.75 -8.05 -8.53
CA ARG A 240 -10.16 -9.33 -9.14
C ARG A 240 -10.22 -9.22 -10.65
N LYS A 241 -9.82 -10.27 -11.36
CA LYS A 241 -9.74 -10.27 -12.85
C LYS A 241 -11.02 -9.83 -13.55
N ASN A 242 -12.15 -10.15 -12.97
CA ASN A 242 -13.46 -9.87 -13.57
C ASN A 242 -14.08 -8.55 -13.05
N ASP A 243 -13.39 -7.84 -12.18
CA ASP A 243 -13.87 -6.57 -11.61
C ASP A 243 -13.41 -5.39 -12.46
N THR A 244 -13.89 -5.37 -13.70
CA THR A 244 -13.54 -4.33 -14.68
C THR A 244 -14.10 -2.96 -14.29
N GLU A 245 -15.21 -2.92 -13.56
CA GLU A 245 -15.81 -1.67 -13.11
C GLU A 245 -14.91 -0.97 -12.09
N LEU A 246 -14.47 -1.67 -11.04
CA LEU A 246 -13.56 -1.13 -10.06
C LEU A 246 -12.22 -0.76 -10.69
N LEU A 247 -11.67 -1.60 -11.59
CA LEU A 247 -10.43 -1.31 -12.30
C LEU A 247 -10.51 -0.01 -13.09
N ASN A 248 -11.59 0.18 -13.86
CA ASN A 248 -11.79 1.39 -14.64
C ASN A 248 -11.95 2.63 -13.74
N ARG A 249 -12.62 2.48 -12.61
CA ARG A 249 -12.78 3.55 -11.64
C ARG A 249 -11.43 3.98 -11.05
N ILE A 250 -10.61 3.01 -10.65
CA ILE A 250 -9.24 3.27 -10.15
C ILE A 250 -8.41 3.99 -11.22
N ASN A 251 -8.41 3.52 -12.46
CA ASN A 251 -7.66 4.13 -13.56
C ASN A 251 -8.11 5.56 -13.84
N MET A 252 -9.41 5.85 -13.82
CA MET A 252 -9.92 7.22 -13.97
C MET A 252 -9.41 8.15 -12.88
N VAL A 253 -9.34 7.69 -11.64
CA VAL A 253 -8.80 8.49 -10.53
C VAL A 253 -7.30 8.73 -10.71
N ILE A 254 -6.55 7.71 -11.11
CA ILE A 254 -5.11 7.83 -11.37
C ILE A 254 -4.84 8.81 -12.52
N GLU A 255 -5.63 8.76 -13.60
CA GLU A 255 -5.50 9.66 -14.75
C GLU A 255 -5.80 11.13 -14.37
N ARG A 256 -6.85 11.36 -13.58
CA ARG A 256 -7.24 12.70 -13.11
C ARG A 256 -6.26 13.29 -12.10
N THR A 257 -5.61 12.44 -11.29
CA THR A 257 -4.60 12.88 -10.34
C THR A 257 -3.25 12.99 -11.04
N THR A 258 -2.86 14.21 -11.37
CA THR A 258 -1.63 14.46 -12.12
C THR A 258 -0.40 13.90 -11.42
N LYS A 259 0.67 13.62 -12.20
CA LYS A 259 1.95 13.16 -11.64
C LYS A 259 2.47 14.11 -10.55
N ASN A 260 2.31 15.42 -10.74
CA ASN A 260 2.75 16.42 -9.76
C ASN A 260 1.93 16.37 -8.45
N GLU A 261 0.63 16.12 -8.53
CA GLU A 261 -0.22 15.94 -7.35
C GLU A 261 0.16 14.67 -6.61
N ARG A 262 0.37 13.56 -7.31
CA ARG A 262 0.84 12.31 -6.70
C ARG A 262 2.21 12.48 -6.02
N GLN A 263 3.13 13.23 -6.65
CA GLN A 263 4.42 13.54 -6.03
C GLN A 263 4.25 14.35 -4.73
N LYS A 264 3.37 15.36 -4.71
CA LYS A 264 3.07 16.13 -3.49
C LYS A 264 2.50 15.25 -2.37
N ILE A 265 1.67 14.27 -2.72
CA ILE A 265 1.14 13.29 -1.76
C ILE A 265 2.29 12.46 -1.19
N MET A 266 3.21 11.97 -2.02
CA MET A 266 4.39 11.24 -1.58
C MET A 266 5.27 12.09 -0.67
N ASP A 267 5.61 13.31 -1.08
CA ASP A 267 6.46 14.23 -0.30
C ASP A 267 5.84 14.54 1.08
N ALA A 268 4.53 14.77 1.13
CA ALA A 268 3.80 14.98 2.37
C ALA A 268 3.82 13.72 3.26
N THR A 269 3.71 12.55 2.65
CA THR A 269 3.75 11.25 3.36
C THR A 269 5.14 11.01 3.97
N VAL A 270 6.21 11.19 3.19
CA VAL A 270 7.59 11.10 3.69
C VAL A 270 7.83 12.09 4.83
N SER A 271 7.35 13.34 4.69
CA SER A 271 7.49 14.36 5.74
C SER A 271 6.81 13.96 7.05
N ARG A 272 5.66 13.27 7.00
CA ARG A 272 4.98 12.74 8.20
C ARG A 272 5.76 11.60 8.84
N LEU A 273 6.23 10.66 8.03
CA LEU A 273 7.03 9.54 8.50
C LEU A 273 8.26 10.02 9.29
N LEU A 274 9.01 10.98 8.73
CA LEU A 274 10.21 11.52 9.36
C LEU A 274 9.93 12.27 10.67
N LYS A 275 8.78 12.98 10.76
CA LYS A 275 8.36 13.65 12.01
C LYS A 275 7.97 12.67 13.12
N ASN A 276 7.44 11.51 12.76
CA ASN A 276 7.05 10.49 13.74
C ASN A 276 8.25 9.68 14.24
N ALA A 277 9.36 9.67 13.50
CA ALA A 277 10.60 8.98 13.85
C ALA A 277 11.56 9.83 14.71
N SER A 278 11.33 11.13 14.82
CA SER A 278 12.08 12.09 15.65
C SER A 278 11.47 12.27 17.04
#